data_fe3f0283576a451939bd9acb5be0330a
#
_entry.id   fe3f0283576a451939bd9acb5be0330a
#
_cell.length_a   1.000
_cell.length_b   1.000
_cell.length_c   1.000
_cell.angle_alpha   90.00
_cell.angle_beta   90.00
_cell.angle_gamma   90.00
#
_symmetry.space_group_name_H-M   'P 1'
#
loop_
_entity.id
_entity.type
_entity.pdbx_description
1 polymer ?
#
loop_
_entity_poly.entity_id
_entity_poly.type
_entity_poly.pdbx_seq_one_letter_code
_entity_poly.pdbx_strand_id
1 'polypeptide(L)'
;RDPSTVQAMPIVLNMPKSSPPRRRELLETAALASALVCLDPHAGCDGAWRESLSRWYGARIRKIARRARTSGQWSKVQSILGVTVTIGESSARAFLPGPVRDVDPRIGKLQISGTDLPREDEEQTERIGGSDPVCPTIALNEDLEMSVGKAAAQVGHAAMLWAAHASFPTVERWLHEPRFTIVEVPSSELEAAARRYGAGHYVEVVDAGFTEVAPGSRTAVAFDPDVAIS
;
A
#
# COMPACT_ATOMS: atom_id res chain seq x y z
N ARG A 1 -4.84 -5.75 26.27
CA ARG A 1 -3.64 -5.44 25.45
C ARG A 1 -3.46 -3.94 25.43
N ASP A 2 -2.28 -3.46 25.81
CA ASP A 2 -1.96 -2.05 25.90
C ASP A 2 -1.99 -1.37 24.51
N PRO A 3 -2.92 -0.42 24.25
CA PRO A 3 -2.98 0.32 22.99
C PRO A 3 -1.72 1.12 22.71
N SER A 4 -0.90 1.42 23.73
CA SER A 4 0.34 2.19 23.62
C SER A 4 1.42 1.49 22.81
N THR A 5 1.33 0.16 22.65
CA THR A 5 2.30 -0.65 21.89
C THR A 5 1.94 -0.81 20.43
N VAL A 6 0.78 -0.30 19.98
CA VAL A 6 0.34 -0.43 18.60
C VAL A 6 1.07 0.58 17.74
N GLN A 7 1.85 0.09 16.79
CA GLN A 7 2.57 0.88 15.80
C GLN A 7 1.79 0.94 14.50
N ALA A 8 1.75 2.08 13.83
CA ALA A 8 1.13 2.22 12.52
C ALA A 8 1.96 3.11 11.60
N MET A 9 1.96 2.78 10.30
CA MET A 9 2.39 3.66 9.23
C MET A 9 1.16 4.44 8.74
N PRO A 10 1.08 5.76 8.95
CA PRO A 10 0.04 6.57 8.36
C PRO A 10 0.24 6.72 6.85
N ILE A 11 -0.86 6.78 6.10
CA ILE A 11 -0.89 7.11 4.67
C ILE A 11 -1.90 8.24 4.50
N VAL A 12 -1.54 9.29 3.79
CA VAL A 12 -2.48 10.35 3.41
C VAL A 12 -2.70 10.31 1.91
N LEU A 13 -3.96 10.17 1.53
CA LEU A 13 -4.44 10.18 0.16
C LEU A 13 -4.87 11.60 -0.21
N ASN A 14 -4.34 12.15 -1.29
CA ASN A 14 -4.79 13.45 -1.81
C ASN A 14 -6.09 13.26 -2.60
N MET A 15 -7.20 13.66 -2.01
CA MET A 15 -8.55 13.45 -2.55
C MET A 15 -9.34 14.76 -2.59
N PRO A 16 -8.95 15.75 -3.44
CA PRO A 16 -9.66 17.01 -3.56
C PRO A 16 -11.10 16.79 -4.05
N LYS A 17 -12.04 17.56 -3.51
CA LYS A 17 -13.47 17.42 -3.86
C LYS A 17 -13.77 17.78 -5.32
N SER A 18 -13.07 18.79 -5.86
CA SER A 18 -13.29 19.31 -7.19
C SER A 18 -12.73 18.43 -8.31
N SER A 19 -11.72 17.65 -8.00
CA SER A 19 -11.06 16.74 -8.96
C SER A 19 -10.65 15.47 -8.21
N PRO A 20 -11.58 14.52 -8.00
CA PRO A 20 -11.24 13.27 -7.35
C PRO A 20 -10.27 12.48 -8.22
N PRO A 21 -9.23 11.88 -7.62
CA PRO A 21 -8.25 11.09 -8.35
C PRO A 21 -8.88 9.79 -8.89
N ARG A 22 -8.23 9.17 -9.87
CA ARG A 22 -8.55 7.81 -10.30
C ARG A 22 -8.23 6.82 -9.19
N ARG A 23 -9.13 5.86 -8.95
CA ARG A 23 -8.98 4.87 -7.88
C ARG A 23 -7.70 4.05 -8.02
N ARG A 24 -7.45 3.48 -9.20
CA ARG A 24 -6.28 2.65 -9.48
C ARG A 24 -4.96 3.40 -9.27
N GLU A 25 -4.83 4.59 -9.89
CA GLU A 25 -3.63 5.42 -9.73
C GLU A 25 -3.37 5.80 -8.26
N LEU A 26 -4.44 6.12 -7.51
CA LEU A 26 -4.33 6.46 -6.10
C LEU A 26 -3.86 5.27 -5.26
N LEU A 27 -4.33 4.07 -5.56
CA LEU A 27 -3.89 2.84 -4.90
C LEU A 27 -2.43 2.52 -5.24
N GLU A 28 -2.02 2.72 -6.49
CA GLU A 28 -0.62 2.54 -6.90
C GLU A 28 0.29 3.54 -6.18
N THR A 29 -0.10 4.83 -6.09
CA THR A 29 0.69 5.82 -5.34
C THR A 29 0.82 5.44 -3.86
N ALA A 30 -0.23 4.89 -3.25
CA ALA A 30 -0.19 4.44 -1.85
C ALA A 30 0.71 3.21 -1.64
N ALA A 31 0.69 2.25 -2.58
CA ALA A 31 1.57 1.09 -2.58
C ALA A 31 3.03 1.52 -2.68
N LEU A 32 3.36 2.33 -3.69
CA LEU A 32 4.71 2.85 -3.93
C LEU A 32 5.22 3.67 -2.75
N ALA A 33 4.44 4.64 -2.25
CA ALA A 33 4.84 5.46 -1.11
C ALA A 33 5.16 4.59 0.11
N SER A 34 4.37 3.55 0.38
CA SER A 34 4.58 2.63 1.50
C SER A 34 5.85 1.79 1.36
N ALA A 35 6.12 1.25 0.16
CA ALA A 35 7.34 0.48 -0.11
C ALA A 35 8.58 1.39 -0.04
N LEU A 36 8.52 2.57 -0.65
CA LEU A 36 9.64 3.50 -0.71
C LEU A 36 10.04 4.06 0.66
N VAL A 37 9.11 4.22 1.61
CA VAL A 37 9.49 4.54 3.02
C VAL A 37 10.38 3.44 3.60
N CYS A 38 10.13 2.18 3.27
CA CYS A 38 10.92 1.06 3.78
C CYS A 38 12.27 0.88 3.06
N LEU A 39 12.37 1.36 1.82
CA LEU A 39 13.54 1.22 0.95
C LEU A 39 14.34 2.52 0.79
N ASP A 40 13.93 3.59 1.46
CA ASP A 40 14.65 4.87 1.45
C ASP A 40 16.06 4.68 2.04
N PRO A 41 17.10 5.37 1.53
CA PRO A 41 18.43 5.33 2.13
C PRO A 41 18.46 5.64 3.63
N HIS A 42 17.57 6.50 4.13
CA HIS A 42 17.43 6.77 5.57
C HIS A 42 16.91 5.57 6.38
N ALA A 43 16.34 4.55 5.74
CA ALA A 43 15.93 3.30 6.37
C ALA A 43 17.08 2.30 6.58
N GLY A 44 18.22 2.53 5.91
CA GLY A 44 19.40 1.67 5.95
C GLY A 44 20.06 1.56 7.33
N CYS A 45 21.16 0.81 7.40
CA CYS A 45 21.82 0.45 8.66
C CYS A 45 22.20 1.63 9.56
N ASP A 46 22.61 2.75 8.98
CA ASP A 46 22.97 3.97 9.69
C ASP A 46 21.96 5.11 9.47
N GLY A 47 20.80 4.77 8.93
CA GLY A 47 19.78 5.74 8.54
C GLY A 47 18.94 6.23 9.71
N ALA A 48 18.56 7.51 9.66
CA ALA A 48 17.76 8.17 10.70
C ALA A 48 16.36 7.56 10.91
N TRP A 49 15.84 6.79 9.93
CA TRP A 49 14.51 6.18 9.99
C TRP A 49 14.52 4.74 10.52
N ARG A 50 15.70 4.14 10.62
CA ARG A 50 15.87 2.74 11.02
C ARG A 50 15.15 2.38 12.31
N GLU A 51 15.29 3.21 13.34
CA GLU A 51 14.72 2.91 14.66
C GLU A 51 13.18 2.84 14.60
N SER A 52 12.51 3.81 13.96
CA SER A 52 11.05 3.82 13.79
C SER A 52 10.56 2.62 13.00
N LEU A 53 11.25 2.27 11.92
CA LEU A 53 10.91 1.11 11.09
C LEU A 53 11.14 -0.20 11.84
N SER A 54 12.26 -0.35 12.55
CA SER A 54 12.58 -1.56 13.34
C SER A 54 11.53 -1.81 14.44
N ARG A 55 11.10 -0.77 15.15
CA ARG A 55 10.03 -0.88 16.14
C ARG A 55 8.72 -1.32 15.54
N TRP A 56 8.39 -0.81 14.35
CA TRP A 56 7.18 -1.15 13.63
C TRP A 56 7.21 -2.58 13.09
N TYR A 57 8.33 -3.04 12.51
CA TYR A 57 8.51 -4.44 12.07
C TYR A 57 8.42 -5.44 13.22
N GLY A 58 8.90 -5.09 14.40
CA GLY A 58 8.84 -5.92 15.61
C GLY A 58 7.48 -5.91 16.32
N ALA A 59 6.54 -5.05 15.88
CA ALA A 59 5.22 -4.90 16.47
C ALA A 59 4.13 -5.51 15.58
N ARG A 60 2.85 -5.37 16.00
CA ARG A 60 1.72 -5.62 15.10
C ARG A 60 1.69 -4.50 14.06
N ILE A 61 2.07 -4.84 12.84
CA ILE A 61 2.10 -3.90 11.72
C ILE A 61 0.68 -3.45 11.39
N ARG A 62 0.49 -2.12 11.39
CA ARG A 62 -0.75 -1.51 10.93
C ARG A 62 -0.44 -0.42 9.91
N LYS A 63 -1.37 -0.19 9.01
CA LYS A 63 -1.43 0.99 8.15
C LYS A 63 -2.79 1.64 8.30
N ILE A 64 -2.80 2.98 8.33
CA ILE A 64 -4.03 3.77 8.50
C ILE A 64 -4.02 4.82 7.40
N ALA A 65 -4.93 4.66 6.44
CA ALA A 65 -5.12 5.65 5.40
C ALA A 65 -6.10 6.74 5.86
N ARG A 66 -5.77 7.98 5.51
CA ARG A 66 -6.56 9.19 5.76
C ARG A 66 -6.63 10.02 4.49
N ARG A 67 -7.63 10.87 4.36
CA ARG A 67 -7.81 11.72 3.18
C ARG A 67 -7.53 13.18 3.46
N ALA A 68 -6.80 13.84 2.55
CA ALA A 68 -6.71 15.27 2.44
C ALA A 68 -7.69 15.75 1.36
N ARG A 69 -8.65 16.62 1.74
CA ARG A 69 -9.72 17.14 0.87
C ARG A 69 -9.43 18.49 0.27
N THR A 70 -8.44 19.18 0.78
CA THR A 70 -8.04 20.53 0.34
C THR A 70 -6.54 20.60 0.14
N SER A 71 -6.11 21.51 -0.73
CA SER A 71 -4.68 21.80 -0.95
C SER A 71 -3.96 22.18 0.33
N GLY A 72 -4.63 22.93 1.22
CA GLY A 72 -4.07 23.30 2.51
C GLY A 72 -3.85 22.12 3.46
N GLN A 73 -4.73 21.11 3.45
CA GLN A 73 -4.52 19.87 4.20
C GLN A 73 -3.35 19.08 3.62
N TRP A 74 -3.31 18.93 2.30
CA TRP A 74 -2.25 18.21 1.58
C TRP A 74 -0.88 18.87 1.79
N SER A 75 -0.79 20.20 1.63
CA SER A 75 0.44 20.96 1.84
C SER A 75 1.00 20.81 3.26
N LYS A 76 0.14 20.85 4.28
CA LYS A 76 0.56 20.78 5.68
C LYS A 76 1.24 19.46 6.04
N VAL A 77 0.87 18.36 5.40
CA VAL A 77 1.47 17.05 5.68
C VAL A 77 2.80 16.83 4.95
N GLN A 78 3.13 17.65 3.94
CA GLN A 78 4.37 17.51 3.17
C GLN A 78 5.63 17.80 4.01
N SER A 79 5.53 18.56 5.09
CA SER A 79 6.66 18.86 5.99
C SER A 79 6.90 17.77 7.05
N ILE A 80 6.10 16.73 7.11
CA ILE A 80 6.29 15.59 8.01
C ILE A 80 7.16 14.55 7.28
N LEU A 81 8.09 13.90 7.97
CA LEU A 81 8.97 12.87 7.40
C LEU A 81 8.17 11.73 6.73
N GLY A 82 8.51 11.40 5.51
CA GLY A 82 7.83 10.40 4.70
C GLY A 82 8.11 10.57 3.23
N VAL A 83 7.46 9.74 2.41
CA VAL A 83 7.63 9.72 0.95
C VAL A 83 6.31 10.06 0.28
N THR A 84 6.33 11.00 -0.66
CA THR A 84 5.20 11.33 -1.55
C THR A 84 5.45 10.73 -2.92
N VAL A 85 4.44 10.06 -3.45
CA VAL A 85 4.40 9.57 -4.83
C VAL A 85 3.26 10.24 -5.56
N THR A 86 3.49 10.60 -6.82
CA THR A 86 2.49 11.17 -7.72
C THR A 86 2.51 10.40 -9.04
N ILE A 87 1.34 9.96 -9.49
CA ILE A 87 1.11 9.32 -10.81
C ILE A 87 -0.07 10.07 -11.44
N GLY A 88 0.13 10.67 -12.61
CA GLY A 88 -0.87 11.53 -13.21
C GLY A 88 -1.30 12.65 -12.25
N GLU A 89 -2.58 12.71 -11.94
CA GLU A 89 -3.15 13.68 -10.97
C GLU A 89 -3.32 13.08 -9.57
N SER A 90 -3.01 11.81 -9.39
CA SER A 90 -3.17 11.09 -8.13
C SER A 90 -1.90 11.19 -7.27
N SER A 91 -2.06 11.42 -5.98
CA SER A 91 -0.92 11.51 -5.06
C SER A 91 -1.25 10.88 -3.71
N ALA A 92 -0.27 10.17 -3.15
CA ALA A 92 -0.31 9.69 -1.78
C ALA A 92 1.02 9.95 -1.07
N ARG A 93 0.96 10.09 0.25
CA ARG A 93 2.15 10.20 1.09
C ARG A 93 2.09 9.17 2.21
N ALA A 94 3.10 8.33 2.31
CA ALA A 94 3.33 7.46 3.46
C ALA A 94 4.35 8.11 4.40
N PHE A 95 4.14 7.91 5.69
CA PHE A 95 4.95 8.53 6.75
C PHE A 95 5.71 7.49 7.53
N LEU A 96 6.74 7.92 8.25
CA LEU A 96 7.41 7.06 9.20
C LEU A 96 6.42 6.46 10.18
N PRO A 97 6.49 5.14 10.43
CA PRO A 97 5.63 4.50 11.40
C PRO A 97 5.96 4.96 12.82
N GLY A 98 4.95 4.95 13.67
CA GLY A 98 5.09 5.28 15.08
C GLY A 98 3.88 4.82 15.89
N PRO A 99 3.88 5.05 17.22
CA PRO A 99 2.73 4.71 18.06
C PRO A 99 1.46 5.42 17.58
N VAL A 100 0.35 4.69 17.49
CA VAL A 100 -0.94 5.25 17.01
C VAL A 100 -1.38 6.46 17.81
N ARG A 101 -1.08 6.49 19.12
CA ARG A 101 -1.41 7.60 20.01
C ARG A 101 -0.60 8.88 19.75
N ASP A 102 0.60 8.74 19.15
CA ASP A 102 1.57 9.82 18.97
C ASP A 102 1.57 10.34 17.51
N VAL A 103 0.49 10.03 16.75
CA VAL A 103 0.37 10.51 15.37
C VAL A 103 0.38 12.04 15.34
N ASP A 104 1.15 12.62 14.40
CA ASP A 104 1.20 14.08 14.21
C ASP A 104 -0.20 14.67 14.08
N PRO A 105 -0.54 15.74 14.83
CA PRO A 105 -1.88 16.33 14.79
C PRO A 105 -2.36 16.77 13.40
N ARG A 106 -1.44 17.10 12.48
CA ARG A 106 -1.77 17.44 11.08
C ARG A 106 -2.32 16.24 10.33
N ILE A 107 -1.82 15.04 10.63
CA ILE A 107 -2.35 13.77 10.10
C ILE A 107 -3.58 13.35 10.91
N GLY A 108 -3.50 13.39 12.24
CA GLY A 108 -4.55 12.93 13.16
C GLY A 108 -5.92 13.59 12.94
N LYS A 109 -5.93 14.85 12.50
CA LYS A 109 -7.16 15.61 12.19
C LYS A 109 -7.81 15.24 10.86
N LEU A 110 -7.11 14.52 9.98
CA LEU A 110 -7.66 14.06 8.71
C LEU A 110 -8.61 12.89 8.91
N GLN A 111 -9.64 12.81 8.08
CA GLN A 111 -10.67 11.77 8.20
C GLN A 111 -10.19 10.44 7.61
N ILE A 112 -10.54 9.35 8.27
CA ILE A 112 -10.35 7.97 7.79
C ILE A 112 -11.52 7.58 6.88
N SER A 113 -12.75 7.99 7.19
CA SER A 113 -13.96 7.64 6.46
C SER A 113 -14.21 8.51 5.22
N GLY A 114 -15.15 8.09 4.35
CA GLY A 114 -15.56 8.82 3.15
C GLY A 114 -14.45 8.88 2.11
N THR A 115 -13.74 7.79 1.95
CA THR A 115 -12.71 7.58 0.93
C THR A 115 -13.25 6.82 -0.27
N ASP A 116 -14.57 6.89 -0.52
CA ASP A 116 -15.18 6.16 -1.61
C ASP A 116 -14.84 6.81 -2.95
N LEU A 117 -14.28 6.02 -3.84
CA LEU A 117 -14.10 6.31 -5.25
C LEU A 117 -14.68 5.15 -6.04
N PRO A 118 -15.40 5.41 -7.14
CA PRO A 118 -15.88 4.34 -8.00
C PRO A 118 -14.71 3.52 -8.53
N ARG A 119 -14.96 2.24 -8.77
CA ARG A 119 -14.08 1.43 -9.61
C ARG A 119 -14.20 1.94 -11.04
N GLU A 120 -13.10 1.88 -11.77
CA GLU A 120 -13.10 2.27 -13.17
C GLU A 120 -13.70 1.13 -13.99
N ASP A 121 -14.69 1.46 -14.85
CA ASP A 121 -15.33 0.51 -15.77
C ASP A 121 -14.44 0.17 -17.00
N GLU A 122 -13.18 0.58 -16.99
CA GLU A 122 -12.25 0.22 -18.05
C GLU A 122 -12.09 -1.31 -18.08
N GLU A 123 -12.28 -1.92 -19.24
CA GLU A 123 -11.93 -3.32 -19.49
C GLU A 123 -10.56 -3.54 -18.87
N GLN A 124 -10.49 -4.39 -17.84
CA GLN A 124 -9.23 -4.70 -17.18
C GLN A 124 -8.36 -5.47 -18.17
N THR A 125 -7.64 -4.72 -19.01
CA THR A 125 -6.60 -5.26 -19.89
C THR A 125 -5.42 -5.76 -19.08
N GLU A 126 -5.25 -5.24 -17.87
CA GLU A 126 -4.23 -5.67 -16.95
C GLU A 126 -4.73 -6.86 -16.11
N ARG A 127 -4.04 -7.97 -16.24
CA ARG A 127 -4.29 -9.21 -15.51
C ARG A 127 -3.19 -9.45 -14.49
N ILE A 128 -3.46 -10.32 -13.52
CA ILE A 128 -2.43 -10.85 -12.66
C ILE A 128 -1.35 -11.53 -13.52
N GLY A 129 -0.13 -11.03 -13.48
CA GLY A 129 0.97 -11.49 -14.33
C GLY A 129 1.00 -10.74 -15.67
N GLY A 130 1.09 -9.42 -15.64
CA GLY A 130 1.30 -8.57 -16.80
C GLY A 130 2.61 -8.88 -17.54
N SER A 131 2.72 -8.41 -18.78
CA SER A 131 3.87 -8.66 -19.68
C SER A 131 5.18 -7.96 -19.26
N ASP A 132 5.18 -7.21 -18.17
CA ASP A 132 6.35 -6.46 -17.71
C ASP A 132 7.20 -7.30 -16.74
N PRO A 133 8.43 -7.65 -17.13
CA PRO A 133 9.30 -8.53 -16.34
C PRO A 133 9.87 -7.86 -15.08
N VAL A 134 9.55 -6.60 -14.81
CA VAL A 134 10.05 -5.85 -13.65
C VAL A 134 8.91 -5.38 -12.75
N CYS A 135 7.69 -5.30 -13.26
CA CYS A 135 6.55 -4.73 -12.54
C CYS A 135 5.76 -5.81 -11.77
N PRO A 136 5.83 -5.86 -10.43
CA PRO A 136 5.02 -6.76 -9.65
C PRO A 136 3.54 -6.34 -9.68
N THR A 137 2.65 -7.33 -9.57
CA THR A 137 1.21 -7.09 -9.54
C THR A 137 0.67 -7.21 -8.12
N ILE A 138 -0.09 -6.22 -7.66
CA ILE A 138 -0.86 -6.32 -6.42
C ILE A 138 -2.33 -6.47 -6.77
N ALA A 139 -2.89 -7.62 -6.46
CA ALA A 139 -4.29 -7.95 -6.67
C ALA A 139 -5.07 -7.79 -5.36
N LEU A 140 -6.13 -6.98 -5.40
CA LEU A 140 -7.08 -6.80 -4.30
C LEU A 140 -8.28 -7.73 -4.49
N ASN A 141 -8.79 -8.25 -3.39
CA ASN A 141 -10.02 -9.03 -3.39
C ASN A 141 -11.24 -8.10 -3.52
N GLU A 142 -11.87 -8.10 -4.70
CA GLU A 142 -13.01 -7.23 -4.98
C GLU A 142 -14.29 -7.64 -4.24
N ASP A 143 -14.44 -8.93 -3.88
CA ASP A 143 -15.61 -9.44 -3.16
C ASP A 143 -15.75 -8.82 -1.75
N LEU A 144 -14.69 -8.20 -1.24
CA LEU A 144 -14.70 -7.54 0.06
C LEU A 144 -15.19 -6.09 0.03
N GLU A 145 -15.45 -5.53 -1.15
CA GLU A 145 -15.99 -4.18 -1.36
C GLU A 145 -15.32 -3.08 -0.49
N MET A 146 -13.99 -3.18 -0.34
CA MET A 146 -13.23 -2.28 0.52
C MET A 146 -13.31 -0.83 0.07
N SER A 147 -13.48 0.10 1.03
CA SER A 147 -13.28 1.53 0.78
C SER A 147 -11.86 1.78 0.23
N VAL A 148 -11.66 2.89 -0.51
CA VAL A 148 -10.33 3.25 -1.03
C VAL A 148 -9.30 3.38 0.10
N GLY A 149 -9.71 3.93 1.25
CA GLY A 149 -8.82 4.03 2.41
C GLY A 149 -8.36 2.67 2.92
N LYS A 150 -9.30 1.70 3.01
CA LYS A 150 -8.96 0.33 3.39
C LYS A 150 -8.09 -0.32 2.32
N ALA A 151 -8.48 -0.23 1.04
CA ALA A 151 -7.71 -0.77 -0.07
C ALA A 151 -6.27 -0.19 -0.12
N ALA A 152 -6.11 1.13 0.05
CA ALA A 152 -4.80 1.79 0.11
C ALA A 152 -3.91 1.25 1.25
N ALA A 153 -4.49 0.98 2.43
CA ALA A 153 -3.76 0.35 3.52
C ALA A 153 -3.33 -1.09 3.15
N GLN A 154 -4.17 -1.83 2.43
CA GLN A 154 -3.88 -3.22 2.05
C GLN A 154 -2.83 -3.30 0.92
N VAL A 155 -2.92 -2.47 -0.13
CA VAL A 155 -1.89 -2.43 -1.18
C VAL A 155 -0.55 -1.95 -0.63
N GLY A 156 -0.56 -0.97 0.29
CA GLY A 156 0.66 -0.54 0.98
C GLY A 156 1.28 -1.68 1.81
N HIS A 157 0.45 -2.54 2.43
CA HIS A 157 0.93 -3.70 3.17
C HIS A 157 1.52 -4.76 2.21
N ALA A 158 0.81 -5.06 1.13
CA ALA A 158 1.27 -6.00 0.10
C ALA A 158 2.59 -5.55 -0.54
N ALA A 159 2.71 -4.26 -0.89
CA ALA A 159 3.92 -3.69 -1.48
C ALA A 159 5.15 -3.82 -0.56
N MET A 160 4.97 -3.51 0.73
CA MET A 160 6.04 -3.67 1.71
C MET A 160 6.43 -5.13 1.91
N LEU A 161 5.45 -6.05 2.00
CA LEU A 161 5.74 -7.49 2.16
C LEU A 161 6.44 -8.04 0.92
N TRP A 162 6.02 -7.62 -0.29
CA TRP A 162 6.70 -7.99 -1.52
C TRP A 162 8.16 -7.52 -1.51
N ALA A 163 8.42 -6.27 -1.18
CA ALA A 163 9.78 -5.72 -1.12
C ALA A 163 10.67 -6.45 -0.10
N ALA A 164 10.08 -6.99 0.98
CA ALA A 164 10.80 -7.77 1.98
C ALA A 164 11.01 -9.24 1.55
N HIS A 165 10.18 -9.75 0.66
CA HIS A 165 10.19 -11.15 0.21
C HIS A 165 11.02 -11.35 -1.07
N ALA A 166 10.90 -10.43 -2.01
CA ALA A 166 11.58 -10.50 -3.31
C ALA A 166 13.11 -10.50 -3.14
N SER A 167 13.80 -11.14 -4.08
CA SER A 167 15.26 -11.19 -4.05
C SER A 167 15.88 -9.79 -4.17
N PHE A 168 17.03 -9.58 -3.54
CA PHE A 168 17.73 -8.30 -3.62
C PHE A 168 17.93 -7.81 -5.08
N PRO A 169 18.38 -8.64 -6.04
CA PRO A 169 18.50 -8.21 -7.44
C PRO A 169 17.15 -7.82 -8.08
N THR A 170 16.04 -8.42 -7.65
CA THR A 170 14.70 -8.08 -8.14
C THR A 170 14.29 -6.70 -7.62
N VAL A 171 14.46 -6.44 -6.33
CA VAL A 171 14.15 -5.14 -5.73
C VAL A 171 15.07 -4.05 -6.28
N GLU A 172 16.36 -4.33 -6.47
CA GLU A 172 17.31 -3.39 -7.05
C GLU A 172 16.90 -2.98 -8.47
N ARG A 173 16.54 -3.93 -9.33
CA ARG A 173 16.02 -3.62 -10.67
C ARG A 173 14.72 -2.80 -10.62
N TRP A 174 13.80 -3.19 -9.75
CA TRP A 174 12.55 -2.48 -9.57
C TRP A 174 12.76 -1.02 -9.11
N LEU A 175 13.76 -0.75 -8.28
CA LEU A 175 14.06 0.61 -7.79
C LEU A 175 14.52 1.58 -8.89
N HIS A 176 14.95 1.11 -10.07
CA HIS A 176 15.29 1.99 -11.19
C HIS A 176 14.06 2.67 -11.78
N GLU A 177 12.92 1.98 -11.80
CA GLU A 177 11.63 2.50 -12.25
C GLU A 177 10.51 1.88 -11.42
N PRO A 178 10.34 2.35 -10.16
CA PRO A 178 9.44 1.71 -9.23
C PRO A 178 7.97 1.92 -9.62
N ARG A 179 7.25 0.81 -9.79
CA ARG A 179 5.82 0.77 -10.10
C ARG A 179 5.18 -0.54 -9.67
N PHE A 180 3.88 -0.53 -9.51
CA PHE A 180 3.06 -1.72 -9.27
C PHE A 180 1.86 -1.71 -10.21
N THR A 181 1.55 -2.84 -10.80
CA THR A 181 0.23 -3.02 -11.42
C THR A 181 -0.79 -3.31 -10.30
N ILE A 182 -1.85 -2.51 -10.22
CA ILE A 182 -2.94 -2.74 -9.26
C ILE A 182 -4.16 -3.27 -10.01
N VAL A 183 -4.66 -4.42 -9.57
CA VAL A 183 -5.89 -5.02 -10.09
C VAL A 183 -6.85 -5.33 -8.94
N GLU A 184 -8.16 -5.25 -9.20
CA GLU A 184 -9.21 -5.70 -8.29
C GLU A 184 -9.91 -6.89 -8.96
N VAL A 185 -9.89 -8.05 -8.32
CA VAL A 185 -10.34 -9.32 -8.91
C VAL A 185 -11.14 -10.14 -7.89
N PRO A 186 -12.04 -11.03 -8.36
CA PRO A 186 -12.74 -11.97 -7.48
C PRO A 186 -11.77 -12.86 -6.68
N SER A 187 -12.19 -13.28 -5.49
CA SER A 187 -11.42 -14.20 -4.65
C SER A 187 -11.01 -15.49 -5.37
N SER A 188 -11.88 -16.00 -6.25
CA SER A 188 -11.59 -17.19 -7.05
C SER A 188 -10.41 -17.00 -8.02
N GLU A 189 -10.26 -15.80 -8.59
CA GLU A 189 -9.14 -15.45 -9.46
C GLU A 189 -7.85 -15.30 -8.67
N LEU A 190 -7.89 -14.67 -7.47
CA LEU A 190 -6.76 -14.62 -6.55
C LEU A 190 -6.24 -16.03 -6.21
N GLU A 191 -7.15 -16.95 -5.91
CA GLU A 191 -6.79 -18.33 -5.59
C GLU A 191 -6.20 -19.06 -6.80
N ALA A 192 -6.77 -18.87 -7.98
CA ALA A 192 -6.25 -19.46 -9.21
C ALA A 192 -4.85 -18.93 -9.54
N ALA A 193 -4.62 -17.63 -9.39
CA ALA A 193 -3.32 -16.99 -9.57
C ALA A 193 -2.30 -17.51 -8.57
N ALA A 194 -2.64 -17.57 -7.28
CA ALA A 194 -1.75 -18.09 -6.24
C ALA A 194 -1.30 -19.54 -6.51
N ARG A 195 -2.23 -20.40 -6.98
CA ARG A 195 -1.89 -21.75 -7.42
C ARG A 195 -0.97 -21.79 -8.63
N ARG A 196 -1.19 -20.90 -9.60
CA ARG A 196 -0.38 -20.78 -10.82
C ARG A 196 1.04 -20.33 -10.54
N TYR A 197 1.21 -19.32 -9.69
CA TYR A 197 2.53 -18.79 -9.32
C TYR A 197 3.32 -19.74 -8.42
N GLY A 198 2.63 -20.50 -7.58
CA GLY A 198 3.25 -21.39 -6.61
C GLY A 198 3.84 -20.67 -5.39
N ALA A 199 4.07 -21.44 -4.33
CA ALA A 199 4.63 -20.92 -3.09
C ALA A 199 6.03 -20.30 -3.34
N GLY A 200 6.27 -19.14 -2.74
CA GLY A 200 7.55 -18.42 -2.87
C GLY A 200 7.57 -17.33 -3.94
N HIS A 201 6.51 -17.21 -4.77
CA HIS A 201 6.41 -16.20 -5.82
C HIS A 201 5.29 -15.19 -5.58
N TYR A 202 4.74 -15.19 -4.40
CA TYR A 202 3.76 -14.19 -3.96
C TYR A 202 3.75 -14.05 -2.44
N VAL A 203 3.22 -12.94 -1.97
CA VAL A 203 2.94 -12.68 -0.56
C VAL A 203 1.50 -12.28 -0.37
N GLU A 204 0.91 -12.68 0.76
CA GLU A 204 -0.50 -12.44 1.07
C GLU A 204 -0.66 -11.45 2.21
N VAL A 205 -1.71 -10.64 2.12
CA VAL A 205 -2.19 -9.83 3.23
C VAL A 205 -3.49 -10.42 3.75
N VAL A 206 -3.43 -10.93 4.98
CA VAL A 206 -4.58 -11.44 5.71
C VAL A 206 -4.97 -10.44 6.78
N ASP A 207 -6.21 -9.95 6.74
CA ASP A 207 -6.68 -8.94 7.68
C ASP A 207 -7.06 -9.55 9.04
N ALA A 208 -6.73 -8.86 10.12
CA ALA A 208 -7.06 -9.29 11.47
C ALA A 208 -8.49 -8.94 11.91
N GLY A 209 -9.29 -8.31 11.03
CA GLY A 209 -10.70 -8.00 11.28
C GLY A 209 -10.96 -6.83 12.22
N PHE A 210 -10.11 -5.80 12.18
CA PHE A 210 -10.29 -4.63 13.04
C PHE A 210 -11.20 -3.54 12.46
N THR A 211 -11.56 -3.62 11.18
CA THR A 211 -12.27 -2.54 10.47
C THR A 211 -13.39 -3.07 9.57
N GLU A 212 -13.21 -2.99 8.24
CA GLU A 212 -14.30 -3.18 7.26
C GLU A 212 -14.53 -4.65 6.87
N VAL A 213 -13.56 -5.53 7.11
CA VAL A 213 -13.60 -6.92 6.65
C VAL A 213 -13.52 -7.92 7.80
N ALA A 214 -14.01 -9.13 7.60
CA ALA A 214 -13.97 -10.18 8.61
C ALA A 214 -12.53 -10.61 8.95
N PRO A 215 -12.27 -11.07 10.19
CA PRO A 215 -10.98 -11.64 10.56
C PRO A 215 -10.60 -12.82 9.65
N GLY A 216 -9.35 -12.86 9.22
CA GLY A 216 -8.86 -13.94 8.35
C GLY A 216 -9.15 -13.76 6.87
N SER A 217 -9.78 -12.63 6.46
CA SER A 217 -10.00 -12.34 5.05
C SER A 217 -8.67 -12.08 4.34
N ARG A 218 -8.43 -12.76 3.22
CA ARG A 218 -7.35 -12.46 2.27
C ARG A 218 -7.76 -11.22 1.49
N THR A 219 -7.12 -10.08 1.78
CA THR A 219 -7.50 -8.77 1.24
C THR A 219 -6.70 -8.38 0.01
N ALA A 220 -5.42 -8.74 -0.03
CA ALA A 220 -4.52 -8.45 -1.14
C ALA A 220 -3.47 -9.55 -1.28
N VAL A 221 -2.97 -9.72 -2.51
CA VAL A 221 -1.83 -10.59 -2.82
C VAL A 221 -0.88 -9.82 -3.73
N ALA A 222 0.40 -9.77 -3.40
CA ALA A 222 1.41 -9.26 -4.31
C ALA A 222 2.17 -10.41 -4.94
N PHE A 223 2.18 -10.43 -6.27
CA PHE A 223 2.85 -11.43 -7.11
C PHE A 223 4.16 -10.86 -7.66
N ASP A 224 5.18 -11.70 -7.74
CA ASP A 224 6.44 -11.35 -8.38
C ASP A 224 6.22 -10.94 -9.84
N PRO A 225 7.06 -10.03 -10.38
CA PRO A 225 7.08 -9.77 -11.80
C PRO A 225 7.52 -11.04 -12.51
N ASP A 226 6.81 -11.36 -13.59
CA ASP A 226 6.97 -12.46 -14.50
C ASP A 226 7.91 -13.61 -14.06
N VAL A 227 7.36 -14.57 -13.35
CA VAL A 227 7.95 -15.90 -13.37
C VAL A 227 7.48 -16.52 -14.68
N ALA A 228 8.39 -16.67 -15.65
CA ALA A 228 8.13 -17.48 -16.84
C ALA A 228 7.62 -18.83 -16.35
N ILE A 229 6.30 -19.02 -16.44
CA ILE A 229 5.65 -20.26 -16.02
C ILE A 229 6.02 -21.29 -17.08
N SER A 230 7.06 -22.05 -16.78
CA SER A 230 7.48 -23.22 -17.57
C SER A 230 6.50 -24.36 -17.45
#